data_ff0671c25c5a8fb00c81c0075d566a70
#
_entry.id   ff0671c25c5a8fb00c81c0075d566a70
#
_cell.length_a   1.000
_cell.length_b   1.000
_cell.length_c   1.000
_cell.angle_alpha   90.00
_cell.angle_beta   90.00
_cell.angle_gamma   90.00
#
_symmetry.space_group_name_H-M   'P 1'
#
loop_
_entity.id
_entity.type
_entity.pdbx_description
1 polymer ?
#
loop_
_entity_poly.entity_id
_entity_poly.type
_entity_poly.pdbx_seq_one_letter_code
_entity_poly.pdbx_strand_id
1 'polypeptide(L)'
;MQDPLQRRDAHREQQEFLDTLRKTPYLEVRLGSTKLLQGVPVEKGIDIMLATDLLHYAWDNLYDVAVLVSGDGDFAYALQAVKNMGKHVEVAYFESNVSRNLLEVADNKLLLDRNFLRGLWRVTNRHTRRPRKTPRRGAETAIHAPNKSAPVSASDTSPMS
;
A
#
# COMPACT_ATOMS: atom_id res chain seq x y z
N MET A 1 -2.19 -14.20 -14.26
CA MET A 1 -2.27 -13.24 -15.38
C MET A 1 -3.60 -12.52 -15.25
N GLN A 2 -3.59 -11.21 -15.02
CA GLN A 2 -4.84 -10.45 -14.88
C GLN A 2 -5.49 -10.23 -16.24
N ASP A 3 -6.83 -10.34 -16.29
CA ASP A 3 -7.64 -10.11 -17.47
C ASP A 3 -7.40 -8.69 -18.05
N PRO A 4 -7.17 -8.54 -19.36
CA PRO A 4 -6.99 -7.24 -20.01
C PRO A 4 -8.15 -6.26 -19.78
N LEU A 5 -9.39 -6.75 -19.64
CA LEU A 5 -10.55 -5.92 -19.33
C LEU A 5 -10.49 -5.35 -17.92
N GLN A 6 -10.08 -6.16 -16.93
CA GLN A 6 -9.92 -5.70 -15.55
C GLN A 6 -8.83 -4.63 -15.41
N ARG A 7 -7.76 -4.71 -16.21
CA ARG A 7 -6.71 -3.68 -16.24
C ARG A 7 -7.22 -2.35 -16.81
N ARG A 8 -8.03 -2.40 -17.85
CA ARG A 8 -8.62 -1.18 -18.44
C ARG A 8 -9.59 -0.49 -17.48
N ASP A 9 -10.43 -1.26 -16.79
CA ASP A 9 -11.37 -0.72 -15.82
C ASP A 9 -10.65 -0.11 -14.61
N ALA A 10 -9.64 -0.79 -14.06
CA ALA A 10 -8.81 -0.25 -12.98
C ALA A 10 -8.07 1.04 -13.39
N HIS A 11 -7.56 1.11 -14.62
CA HIS A 11 -6.90 2.32 -15.12
C HIS A 11 -7.89 3.48 -15.27
N ARG A 12 -9.08 3.22 -15.78
CA ARG A 12 -10.13 4.24 -15.89
C ARG A 12 -10.55 4.77 -14.52
N GLU A 13 -10.81 3.89 -13.55
CA GLU A 13 -11.16 4.27 -12.19
C GLU A 13 -10.05 5.14 -11.54
N GLN A 14 -8.79 4.79 -11.78
CA GLN A 14 -7.66 5.57 -11.31
C GLN A 14 -7.62 6.96 -11.94
N GLN A 15 -7.86 7.08 -13.25
CA GLN A 15 -7.90 8.38 -13.93
C GLN A 15 -9.06 9.25 -13.42
N GLU A 16 -10.27 8.71 -13.28
CA GLU A 16 -11.42 9.40 -12.72
C GLU A 16 -11.16 9.89 -11.29
N PHE A 17 -10.48 9.09 -10.48
CA PHE A 17 -10.05 9.48 -9.13
C PHE A 17 -9.05 10.64 -9.16
N LEU A 18 -8.01 10.56 -9.97
CA LEU A 18 -7.01 11.63 -10.13
C LEU A 18 -7.62 12.92 -10.65
N ASP A 19 -8.55 12.83 -11.60
CA ASP A 19 -9.26 13.99 -12.13
C ASP A 19 -10.15 14.66 -11.08
N THR A 20 -10.73 13.86 -10.18
CA THR A 20 -11.48 14.37 -9.03
C THR A 20 -10.57 15.11 -8.07
N LEU A 21 -9.40 14.55 -7.75
CA LEU A 21 -8.41 15.21 -6.89
C LEU A 21 -7.92 16.53 -7.48
N ARG A 22 -7.60 16.56 -8.77
CA ARG A 22 -7.12 17.78 -9.46
C ARG A 22 -8.15 18.91 -9.47
N LYS A 23 -9.43 18.59 -9.40
CA LYS A 23 -10.53 19.56 -9.32
C LYS A 23 -10.79 20.07 -7.89
N THR A 24 -10.15 19.44 -6.89
CA THR A 24 -10.32 19.82 -5.50
C THR A 24 -9.56 21.13 -5.22
N PRO A 25 -10.24 22.19 -4.72
CA PRO A 25 -9.56 23.44 -4.41
C PRO A 25 -8.43 23.25 -3.39
N TYR A 26 -7.36 24.00 -3.56
CA TYR A 26 -6.17 23.98 -2.68
C TYR A 26 -5.43 22.64 -2.61
N LEU A 27 -5.70 21.72 -3.54
CA LEU A 27 -5.02 20.45 -3.62
C LEU A 27 -4.18 20.39 -4.90
N GLU A 28 -2.87 20.28 -4.74
CA GLU A 28 -1.94 20.01 -5.83
C GLU A 28 -1.61 18.54 -5.90
N VAL A 29 -1.70 17.94 -7.09
CA VAL A 29 -1.43 16.52 -7.31
C VAL A 29 -0.15 16.36 -8.12
N ARG A 30 0.89 15.83 -7.50
CA ARG A 30 2.13 15.43 -8.15
C ARG A 30 2.12 13.93 -8.44
N LEU A 31 2.56 13.54 -9.61
CA LEU A 31 2.68 12.13 -10.00
C LEU A 31 4.14 11.80 -10.28
N GLY A 32 4.61 10.71 -9.72
CA GLY A 32 5.92 10.15 -10.01
C GLY A 32 5.99 9.49 -11.38
N SER A 33 7.19 9.16 -11.80
CA SER A 33 7.43 8.34 -12.97
C SER A 33 7.52 6.87 -12.57
N THR A 34 6.79 6.00 -13.27
CA THR A 34 6.90 4.55 -13.08
C THR A 34 7.96 4.00 -14.04
N LYS A 35 8.99 3.34 -13.50
CA LYS A 35 9.99 2.60 -14.28
C LYS A 35 9.87 1.10 -13.99
N LEU A 36 10.02 0.29 -15.02
CA LEU A 36 10.12 -1.16 -14.83
C LEU A 36 11.55 -1.51 -14.44
N LEU A 37 11.72 -2.01 -13.23
CA LEU A 37 12.99 -2.55 -12.76
C LEU A 37 12.82 -4.08 -12.64
N GLN A 38 13.54 -4.83 -13.47
CA GLN A 38 13.41 -6.30 -13.54
C GLN A 38 11.96 -6.77 -13.74
N GLY A 39 11.16 -6.04 -14.51
CA GLY A 39 9.75 -6.37 -14.77
C GLY A 39 8.76 -5.95 -13.67
N VAL A 40 9.24 -5.35 -12.57
CA VAL A 40 8.42 -4.81 -11.49
C VAL A 40 8.29 -3.29 -11.66
N PRO A 41 7.06 -2.74 -11.65
CA PRO A 41 6.88 -1.29 -11.69
C PRO A 41 7.36 -0.67 -10.36
N VAL A 42 8.29 0.26 -10.46
CA VAL A 42 8.81 1.04 -9.34
C VAL A 42 8.53 2.51 -9.60
N GLU A 43 7.88 3.16 -8.65
CA GLU A 43 7.69 4.59 -8.67
C GLU A 43 8.97 5.32 -8.28
N LYS A 44 9.26 6.44 -8.94
CA LYS A 44 10.45 7.24 -8.67
C LYS A 44 10.16 8.73 -8.74
N GLY A 45 10.89 9.45 -7.88
CA GLY A 45 10.98 10.91 -7.94
C GLY A 45 9.97 11.66 -7.09
N ILE A 46 8.97 10.99 -6.48
CA ILE A 46 7.98 11.66 -5.63
C ILE A 46 8.64 12.26 -4.39
N ASP A 47 9.50 11.51 -3.71
CA ASP A 47 10.16 11.98 -2.49
C ASP A 47 11.00 13.22 -2.76
N ILE A 48 11.72 13.23 -3.90
CA ILE A 48 12.53 14.38 -4.33
C ILE A 48 11.63 15.57 -4.66
N MET A 49 10.50 15.36 -5.35
CA MET A 49 9.55 16.44 -5.66
C MET A 49 8.98 17.03 -4.36
N LEU A 50 8.55 16.18 -3.42
CA LEU A 50 7.97 16.62 -2.17
C LEU A 50 9.00 17.41 -1.32
N ALA A 51 10.22 16.89 -1.20
CA ALA A 51 11.30 17.57 -0.49
C ALA A 51 11.65 18.93 -1.15
N THR A 52 11.68 18.96 -2.48
CA THR A 52 11.96 20.19 -3.25
C THR A 52 10.85 21.22 -3.05
N ASP A 53 9.58 20.84 -3.17
CA ASP A 53 8.45 21.74 -2.96
C ASP A 53 8.43 22.28 -1.52
N LEU A 54 8.72 21.42 -0.53
CA LEU A 54 8.79 21.80 0.87
C LEU A 54 9.85 22.89 1.12
N LEU A 55 11.05 22.72 0.55
CA LEU A 55 12.14 23.69 0.67
C LEU A 55 11.85 24.97 -0.12
N HIS A 56 11.35 24.85 -1.35
CA HIS A 56 11.05 25.98 -2.22
C HIS A 56 9.99 26.89 -1.60
N TYR A 57 8.89 26.33 -1.11
CA TYR A 57 7.82 27.11 -0.48
C TYR A 57 8.26 27.74 0.87
N ALA A 58 9.17 27.07 1.61
CA ALA A 58 9.77 27.68 2.79
C ALA A 58 10.63 28.87 2.43
N TRP A 59 11.47 28.74 1.40
CA TRP A 59 12.33 29.81 0.90
C TRP A 59 11.53 31.03 0.43
N ASP A 60 10.45 30.80 -0.31
CA ASP A 60 9.56 31.85 -0.82
C ASP A 60 8.59 32.38 0.25
N ASN A 61 8.74 31.90 1.50
CA ASN A 61 7.90 32.32 2.64
C ASN A 61 6.39 32.12 2.39
N LEU A 62 6.01 31.04 1.73
CA LEU A 62 4.62 30.74 1.37
C LEU A 62 3.85 30.00 2.47
N TYR A 63 4.52 29.57 3.54
CA TYR A 63 3.89 28.98 4.71
C TYR A 63 4.72 29.25 5.97
N ASP A 64 4.09 29.17 7.13
CA ASP A 64 4.73 29.27 8.44
C ASP A 64 4.87 27.91 9.12
N VAL A 65 3.92 27.01 8.83
CA VAL A 65 3.86 25.65 9.37
C VAL A 65 3.76 24.65 8.24
N ALA A 66 4.65 23.65 8.23
CA ALA A 66 4.55 22.50 7.35
C ALA A 66 4.09 21.27 8.13
N VAL A 67 3.06 20.58 7.63
CA VAL A 67 2.62 19.28 8.17
C VAL A 67 2.96 18.20 7.15
N LEU A 68 4.01 17.41 7.41
CA LEU A 68 4.41 16.28 6.58
C LEU A 68 3.67 15.02 7.03
N VAL A 69 2.92 14.40 6.12
CA VAL A 69 2.30 13.08 6.35
C VAL A 69 3.17 11.99 5.74
N SER A 70 4.13 11.50 6.50
CA SER A 70 5.08 10.46 6.07
C SER A 70 5.68 9.73 7.26
N GLY A 71 6.16 8.50 7.02
CA GLY A 71 7.01 7.76 7.96
C GLY A 71 8.46 7.67 7.51
N ASP A 72 8.79 8.20 6.33
CA ASP A 72 10.09 8.02 5.70
C ASP A 72 11.15 8.94 6.30
N GLY A 73 12.23 8.32 6.78
CA GLY A 73 13.38 9.02 7.39
C GLY A 73 14.19 9.88 6.42
N ASP A 74 14.06 9.65 5.11
CA ASP A 74 14.80 10.41 4.09
C ASP A 74 14.36 11.88 4.07
N PHE A 75 13.18 12.21 4.57
CA PHE A 75 12.72 13.59 4.73
C PHE A 75 13.33 14.33 5.92
N ALA A 76 13.99 13.65 6.85
CA ALA A 76 14.50 14.29 8.07
C ALA A 76 15.44 15.46 7.77
N TYR A 77 16.31 15.31 6.77
CA TYR A 77 17.21 16.38 6.36
C TYR A 77 16.48 17.58 5.76
N ALA A 78 15.47 17.34 4.92
CA ALA A 78 14.65 18.41 4.33
C ALA A 78 13.88 19.17 5.43
N LEU A 79 13.29 18.47 6.40
CA LEU A 79 12.62 19.10 7.54
C LEU A 79 13.58 19.94 8.37
N GLN A 80 14.79 19.44 8.65
CA GLN A 80 15.79 20.23 9.38
C GLN A 80 16.18 21.50 8.63
N ALA A 81 16.33 21.43 7.31
CA ALA A 81 16.62 22.61 6.49
C ALA A 81 15.48 23.64 6.53
N VAL A 82 14.24 23.18 6.49
CA VAL A 82 13.04 24.04 6.61
C VAL A 82 12.97 24.72 7.99
N LYS A 83 13.29 23.99 9.07
CA LYS A 83 13.41 24.58 10.42
C LYS A 83 14.48 25.65 10.49
N ASN A 84 15.62 25.43 9.84
CA ASN A 84 16.70 26.41 9.79
C ASN A 84 16.30 27.70 9.04
N MET A 85 15.25 27.65 8.21
CA MET A 85 14.62 28.80 7.57
C MET A 85 13.57 29.49 8.48
N GLY A 86 13.44 29.06 9.74
CA GLY A 86 12.52 29.62 10.72
C GLY A 86 11.08 29.14 10.62
N LYS A 87 10.85 28.03 9.92
CA LYS A 87 9.51 27.42 9.80
C LYS A 87 9.28 26.36 10.87
N HIS A 88 8.02 26.20 11.28
CA HIS A 88 7.60 25.14 12.18
C HIS A 88 7.25 23.88 11.38
N VAL A 89 7.72 22.70 11.82
CA VAL A 89 7.47 21.44 11.13
C VAL A 89 6.80 20.41 12.02
N GLU A 90 5.71 19.85 11.52
CA GLU A 90 4.97 18.78 12.16
C GLU A 90 5.01 17.52 11.31
N VAL A 91 5.04 16.34 11.95
CA VAL A 91 4.99 15.05 11.27
C VAL A 91 3.75 14.29 11.71
N ALA A 92 2.88 14.02 10.75
CA ALA A 92 1.75 13.12 10.91
C ALA A 92 2.12 11.72 10.40
N TYR A 93 1.96 10.68 11.23
CA TYR A 93 2.53 9.36 10.95
C TYR A 93 1.65 8.21 11.44
N PHE A 94 1.88 7.03 10.85
CA PHE A 94 1.34 5.76 11.34
C PHE A 94 2.41 5.02 12.15
N GLU A 95 2.06 4.48 13.31
CA GLU A 95 3.00 3.84 14.23
C GLU A 95 3.81 2.69 13.58
N SER A 96 3.18 1.95 12.66
CA SER A 96 3.77 0.76 12.05
C SER A 96 4.94 1.03 11.11
N ASN A 97 5.17 2.26 10.69
CA ASN A 97 6.10 2.53 9.59
C ASN A 97 6.76 3.91 9.67
N VAL A 98 7.19 4.33 10.86
CA VAL A 98 7.83 5.63 11.05
C VAL A 98 9.28 5.52 11.46
N SER A 99 10.13 6.30 10.84
CA SER A 99 11.54 6.46 11.20
C SER A 99 11.67 7.32 12.48
N ARG A 100 12.49 6.84 13.43
CA ARG A 100 12.81 7.61 14.64
C ARG A 100 13.44 8.95 14.30
N ASN A 101 14.40 8.95 13.36
CA ASN A 101 15.10 10.16 12.93
C ASN A 101 14.15 11.25 12.42
N LEU A 102 13.11 10.87 11.68
CA LEU A 102 12.09 11.80 11.22
C LEU A 102 11.33 12.43 12.39
N LEU A 103 10.98 11.63 13.40
CA LEU A 103 10.26 12.12 14.58
C LEU A 103 11.16 13.00 15.48
N GLU A 104 12.46 12.77 15.51
CA GLU A 104 13.39 13.58 16.31
C GLU A 104 13.53 15.01 15.77
N VAL A 105 13.43 15.18 14.46
CA VAL A 105 13.50 16.50 13.82
C VAL A 105 12.21 17.30 13.97
N ALA A 106 11.05 16.64 14.00
CA ALA A 106 9.74 17.30 14.06
C ALA A 106 9.57 18.13 15.35
N ASP A 107 9.00 19.32 15.23
CA ASP A 107 8.60 20.16 16.37
C ASP A 107 7.36 19.60 17.06
N ASN A 108 6.44 19.01 16.26
CA ASN A 108 5.26 18.36 16.76
C ASN A 108 5.00 17.03 16.02
N LYS A 109 4.37 16.07 16.71
CA LYS A 109 4.16 14.72 16.23
C LYS A 109 2.68 14.35 16.35
N LEU A 110 2.05 14.01 15.24
CA LEU A 110 0.64 13.67 15.17
C LEU A 110 0.47 12.19 14.79
N LEU A 111 0.05 11.37 15.75
CA LEU A 111 -0.23 9.97 15.48
C LEU A 111 -1.57 9.83 14.76
N LEU A 112 -1.54 9.25 13.56
CA LEU A 112 -2.73 8.93 12.77
C LEU A 112 -3.25 7.53 13.17
N ASP A 113 -3.86 7.45 14.33
CA ASP A 113 -4.46 6.21 14.83
C ASP A 113 -5.93 6.05 14.37
N ARG A 114 -6.55 4.93 14.77
CA ARG A 114 -7.96 4.66 14.47
C ARG A 114 -8.92 5.68 15.08
N ASN A 115 -8.56 6.29 16.20
CA ASN A 115 -9.40 7.29 16.86
C ASN A 115 -9.34 8.61 16.11
N PHE A 116 -8.13 9.02 15.68
CA PHE A 116 -7.95 10.20 14.83
C PHE A 116 -8.73 10.07 13.52
N LEU A 117 -8.69 8.89 12.91
CA LEU A 117 -9.36 8.61 11.64
C LEU A 117 -10.85 8.25 11.78
N ARG A 118 -11.40 8.24 13.00
CA ARG A 118 -12.80 7.90 13.23
C ARG A 118 -13.71 8.88 12.48
N GLY A 119 -14.57 8.35 11.64
CA GLY A 119 -15.48 9.14 10.80
C GLY A 119 -14.93 9.51 9.41
N LEU A 120 -13.62 9.31 9.17
CA LEU A 120 -13.02 9.50 7.85
C LEU A 120 -13.04 8.22 6.99
N TRP A 121 -13.40 7.09 7.59
CA TRP A 121 -13.48 5.82 6.89
C TRP A 121 -14.55 5.87 5.82
N ARG A 122 -14.15 5.77 4.59
CA ARG A 122 -15.05 5.54 3.49
C ARG A 122 -15.73 4.19 3.70
N VAL A 123 -17.04 4.18 3.95
CA VAL A 123 -17.84 2.96 3.86
C VAL A 123 -17.83 2.57 2.39
N THR A 124 -16.83 1.81 1.96
CA THR A 124 -16.90 1.14 0.67
C THR A 124 -17.99 0.09 0.81
N ASN A 125 -19.16 0.31 0.23
CA ASN A 125 -20.09 -0.75 -0.09
C ASN A 125 -19.32 -1.72 -1.01
N ARG A 126 -18.62 -2.68 -0.39
CA ARG A 126 -18.21 -3.87 -1.12
C ARG A 126 -19.51 -4.49 -1.58
N HIS A 127 -19.85 -4.27 -2.85
CA HIS A 127 -20.80 -5.15 -3.52
C HIS A 127 -20.34 -6.56 -3.19
N THR A 128 -21.12 -7.23 -2.36
CA THR A 128 -20.95 -8.64 -2.04
C THR A 128 -20.84 -9.34 -3.39
N ARG A 129 -19.61 -9.71 -3.75
CA ARG A 129 -19.41 -10.67 -4.84
C ARG A 129 -20.24 -11.88 -4.43
N ARG A 130 -21.40 -12.09 -5.08
CA ARG A 130 -22.14 -13.33 -4.97
C ARG A 130 -21.15 -14.47 -5.18
N PRO A 131 -21.07 -15.44 -4.26
CA PRO A 131 -20.23 -16.60 -4.49
C PRO A 131 -20.65 -17.23 -5.81
N ARG A 132 -19.73 -17.38 -6.74
CA ARG A 132 -19.92 -18.15 -7.96
C ARG A 132 -20.45 -19.51 -7.54
N LYS A 133 -21.68 -19.82 -7.89
CA LYS A 133 -22.21 -21.19 -7.78
C LYS A 133 -21.30 -22.08 -8.62
N THR A 134 -20.51 -22.91 -7.95
CA THR A 134 -19.81 -24.03 -8.58
C THR A 134 -20.87 -24.91 -9.23
N PRO A 135 -20.72 -25.30 -10.52
CA PRO A 135 -21.63 -26.27 -11.12
C PRO A 135 -21.49 -27.58 -10.34
N ARG A 136 -22.61 -28.09 -9.84
CA ARG A 136 -22.70 -29.42 -9.29
C ARG A 136 -22.27 -30.40 -10.39
N ARG A 137 -21.12 -31.06 -10.20
CA ARG A 137 -20.76 -32.24 -10.97
C ARG A 137 -21.86 -33.30 -10.74
N GLY A 138 -22.45 -33.74 -11.84
CA GLY A 138 -23.45 -34.75 -11.85
C GLY A 138 -22.99 -36.04 -11.21
N ALA A 139 -23.90 -36.69 -10.53
CA ALA A 139 -23.77 -38.01 -10.00
C ALA A 139 -23.50 -38.99 -11.17
N GLU A 140 -22.35 -39.61 -11.13
CA GLU A 140 -22.02 -40.77 -11.95
C GLU A 140 -22.06 -42.02 -11.09
N THR A 141 -22.86 -42.90 -11.52
CA THR A 141 -23.41 -44.15 -11.05
C THR A 141 -22.33 -45.13 -10.56
N ALA A 142 -22.60 -45.74 -9.43
CA ALA A 142 -21.89 -46.87 -8.90
C ALA A 142 -22.03 -48.11 -9.83
N ILE A 143 -20.92 -48.76 -10.15
CA ILE A 143 -20.89 -50.16 -10.62
C ILE A 143 -19.84 -50.92 -9.83
N HIS A 144 -20.34 -51.71 -8.96
CA HIS A 144 -20.09 -53.07 -8.50
C HIS A 144 -18.64 -53.63 -8.52
N ALA A 145 -18.25 -54.13 -7.35
CA ALA A 145 -17.04 -54.93 -7.05
C ALA A 145 -17.07 -56.29 -7.75
N PRO A 146 -15.95 -57.12 -7.71
CA PRO A 146 -15.75 -57.97 -6.54
C PRO A 146 -14.30 -58.18 -6.08
N ASN A 147 -14.26 -58.46 -4.80
CA ASN A 147 -13.32 -59.09 -3.90
C ASN A 147 -12.42 -60.21 -4.51
N LYS A 148 -11.10 -60.18 -4.12
CA LYS A 148 -10.37 -61.39 -3.67
C LYS A 148 -9.01 -61.10 -3.01
N SER A 149 -8.94 -61.46 -1.74
CA SER A 149 -7.93 -62.25 -1.02
C SER A 149 -6.47 -61.75 -0.93
N ALA A 150 -6.08 -61.54 0.32
CA ALA A 150 -4.73 -61.67 0.87
C ALA A 150 -4.18 -63.11 0.75
N PRO A 151 -2.92 -63.46 1.14
CA PRO A 151 -2.15 -63.00 2.29
C PRO A 151 -0.60 -63.00 2.20
N VAL A 152 0.04 -62.42 3.28
CA VAL A 152 1.20 -62.98 4.06
C VAL A 152 2.64 -62.83 3.51
N SER A 153 3.51 -62.24 4.17
CA SER A 153 4.60 -62.50 5.15
C SER A 153 5.83 -61.68 4.79
N ALA A 154 6.36 -60.99 5.72
CA ALA A 154 7.34 -61.26 6.77
C ALA A 154 8.80 -60.96 6.42
N SER A 155 9.45 -60.34 7.40
CA SER A 155 10.88 -60.39 7.77
C SER A 155 11.82 -59.49 6.92
N ASP A 156 12.77 -58.79 7.39
CA ASP A 156 13.48 -58.65 8.67
C ASP A 156 14.76 -57.84 8.38
N THR A 157 15.30 -57.26 9.43
CA THR A 157 16.69 -56.86 9.62
C THR A 157 17.24 -55.55 9.07
N SER A 158 17.46 -54.63 9.98
CA SER A 158 18.62 -53.72 10.10
C SER A 158 19.94 -54.55 10.23
N PRO A 159 21.17 -53.99 10.25
CA PRO A 159 21.60 -52.68 10.68
C PRO A 159 22.86 -52.07 10.01
N MET A 160 23.16 -50.85 10.49
CA MET A 160 24.51 -50.25 10.69
C MET A 160 25.52 -50.09 9.52
N SER A 161 25.87 -48.91 9.19
CA SER A 161 27.14 -48.22 9.53
C SER A 161 27.00 -46.74 9.19
#